data_3188252c5af038e76e3a5d3e8d0b5ec0
#
_entry.id   3188252c5af038e76e3a5d3e8d0b5ec0
#
_cell.length_a   1.000
_cell.length_b   1.000
_cell.length_c   1.000
_cell.angle_alpha   90.00
_cell.angle_beta   90.00
_cell.angle_gamma   90.00
#
_symmetry.space_group_name_H-M   'P 1'
#
loop_
_entity.id
_entity.type
_entity.pdbx_description
1 polymer ?
#
loop_
_entity_poly.entity_id
_entity_poly.type
_entity_poly.pdbx_seq_one_letter_code
_entity_poly.pdbx_strand_id
1 'polypeptide(L)'
;MKTKLFFNLSAAKVILFFLFISICFSCLKEDDLKQNGRVNISFTNKHPDIILSVYSIDNETTPIYEVSMDNRVDIEIPLNVGNYILKPYSSSAFYGKTGFQIMKDNTTYIEFDKNNIGIVRFSN
;
A
#
# COMPACT_ATOMS: atom_id res chain seq x y z
N MET A 1 -30.05 -53.32 -17.14
CA MET A 1 -29.45 -52.98 -15.84
C MET A 1 -28.01 -52.44 -15.95
N LYS A 2 -27.26 -52.76 -16.98
CA LYS A 2 -25.87 -52.25 -17.14
C LYS A 2 -25.76 -50.74 -17.49
N THR A 3 -26.79 -50.13 -18.04
CA THR A 3 -26.82 -48.70 -18.43
C THR A 3 -27.03 -47.75 -17.27
N LYS A 4 -27.65 -48.15 -16.16
CA LYS A 4 -27.83 -47.32 -14.96
C LYS A 4 -26.51 -47.11 -14.14
N LEU A 5 -25.61 -48.06 -14.17
CA LEU A 5 -24.32 -47.98 -13.47
C LEU A 5 -23.35 -47.00 -14.18
N PHE A 6 -23.41 -46.92 -15.52
CA PHE A 6 -22.58 -45.98 -16.31
C PHE A 6 -23.01 -44.52 -16.12
N PHE A 7 -24.29 -44.28 -15.93
CA PHE A 7 -24.82 -42.93 -15.74
C PHE A 7 -24.44 -42.37 -14.36
N ASN A 8 -24.42 -43.19 -13.34
CA ASN A 8 -24.03 -42.78 -12.00
C ASN A 8 -22.52 -42.48 -11.87
N LEU A 9 -21.67 -43.21 -12.61
CA LEU A 9 -20.23 -42.96 -12.61
C LEU A 9 -19.85 -41.66 -13.29
N SER A 10 -20.58 -41.29 -14.35
CA SER A 10 -20.40 -40.02 -15.06
C SER A 10 -20.85 -38.82 -14.22
N ALA A 11 -22.00 -38.94 -13.54
CA ALA A 11 -22.49 -37.88 -12.64
C ALA A 11 -21.56 -37.68 -11.43
N ALA A 12 -21.01 -38.75 -10.83
CA ALA A 12 -20.05 -38.64 -9.76
C ALA A 12 -18.75 -37.95 -10.17
N LYS A 13 -18.26 -38.21 -11.38
CA LYS A 13 -17.06 -37.52 -11.93
C LYS A 13 -17.32 -36.04 -12.17
N VAL A 14 -18.48 -35.66 -12.68
CA VAL A 14 -18.86 -34.27 -12.89
C VAL A 14 -19.01 -33.52 -11.56
N ILE A 15 -19.62 -34.11 -10.56
CA ILE A 15 -19.76 -33.54 -9.22
C ILE A 15 -18.38 -33.36 -8.55
N LEU A 16 -17.50 -34.33 -8.68
CA LEU A 16 -16.12 -34.25 -8.17
C LEU A 16 -15.32 -33.14 -8.85
N PHE A 17 -15.51 -32.95 -10.16
CA PHE A 17 -14.88 -31.88 -10.94
C PHE A 17 -15.37 -30.49 -10.52
N PHE A 18 -16.68 -30.31 -10.30
CA PHE A 18 -17.25 -29.06 -9.79
C PHE A 18 -16.79 -28.76 -8.35
N LEU A 19 -16.68 -29.75 -7.48
CA LEU A 19 -16.12 -29.61 -6.13
C LEU A 19 -14.66 -29.16 -6.16
N PHE A 20 -13.87 -29.69 -7.08
CA PHE A 20 -12.45 -29.32 -7.23
C PHE A 20 -12.29 -27.86 -7.72
N ILE A 21 -13.13 -27.40 -8.65
CA ILE A 21 -13.15 -26.01 -9.13
C ILE A 21 -13.55 -25.05 -8.00
N SER A 22 -14.49 -25.42 -7.15
CA SER A 22 -14.93 -24.59 -6.02
C SER A 22 -13.85 -24.38 -4.98
N ILE A 23 -12.99 -25.36 -4.75
CA ILE A 23 -11.83 -25.26 -3.84
C ILE A 23 -10.75 -24.35 -4.42
N CYS A 24 -10.52 -24.40 -5.73
CA CYS A 24 -9.55 -23.52 -6.37
C CYS A 24 -9.96 -22.04 -6.38
N PHE A 25 -11.27 -21.73 -6.45
CA PHE A 25 -11.77 -20.36 -6.38
C PHE A 25 -11.71 -19.77 -4.96
N SER A 26 -11.75 -20.58 -3.92
CA SER A 26 -11.64 -20.05 -2.55
C SER A 26 -10.20 -19.67 -2.17
N CYS A 27 -9.18 -20.24 -2.81
CA CYS A 27 -7.78 -19.86 -2.59
C CYS A 27 -7.39 -18.51 -3.22
N LEU A 28 -8.15 -18.00 -4.19
CA LEU A 28 -7.85 -16.72 -4.87
C LEU A 28 -8.37 -15.48 -4.11
N LYS A 29 -9.10 -15.65 -3.02
CA LYS A 29 -9.66 -14.53 -2.23
C LYS A 29 -8.80 -14.06 -1.07
N GLU A 30 -7.75 -14.78 -0.70
CA GLU A 30 -6.88 -14.40 0.42
C GLU A 30 -5.89 -13.29 0.09
N ASP A 31 -5.58 -13.04 -1.19
CA ASP A 31 -4.67 -11.98 -1.61
C ASP A 31 -5.28 -10.57 -1.56
N ASP A 32 -6.59 -10.43 -1.41
CA ASP A 32 -7.28 -9.13 -1.37
C ASP A 32 -7.38 -8.49 0.04
N LEU A 33 -6.89 -9.18 1.07
CA LEU A 33 -6.82 -8.63 2.43
C LEU A 33 -5.53 -7.82 2.65
N LYS A 34 -5.16 -6.98 1.69
CA LYS A 34 -4.09 -6.00 1.89
C LYS A 34 -4.52 -5.05 3.00
N GLN A 35 -3.84 -5.16 4.13
CA GLN A 35 -4.02 -4.24 5.24
C GLN A 35 -3.43 -2.89 4.81
N ASN A 36 -4.28 -1.93 4.52
CA ASN A 36 -3.89 -0.61 4.06
C ASN A 36 -4.13 0.42 5.14
N GLY A 37 -3.27 1.40 5.19
CA GLY A 37 -3.45 2.67 5.87
C GLY A 37 -3.11 3.81 4.92
N ARG A 38 -2.91 5.00 5.46
CA ARG A 38 -2.62 6.20 4.68
C ARG A 38 -1.54 7.01 5.35
N VAL A 39 -0.79 7.75 4.55
CA VAL A 39 0.06 8.84 5.04
C VAL A 39 -0.39 10.15 4.41
N ASN A 40 -0.59 11.16 5.24
CA ASN A 40 -0.81 12.54 4.80
C ASN A 40 0.47 13.34 5.04
N ILE A 41 1.01 13.92 3.99
CA ILE A 41 2.27 14.67 4.02
C ILE A 41 1.97 16.11 3.69
N SER A 42 2.36 17.03 4.57
CA SER A 42 2.16 18.47 4.40
C SER A 42 3.45 19.26 4.62
N PHE A 43 3.51 20.45 4.00
CA PHE A 43 4.66 21.33 4.06
C PHE A 43 4.23 22.73 4.50
N THR A 44 4.88 23.27 5.52
CA THR A 44 4.70 24.67 5.93
C THR A 44 5.29 25.61 4.89
N ASN A 45 6.46 25.28 4.34
CA ASN A 45 7.08 26.04 3.27
C ASN A 45 6.75 25.44 1.91
N LYS A 46 6.15 26.22 1.03
CA LYS A 46 5.78 25.79 -0.30
C LYS A 46 6.95 25.97 -1.28
N HIS A 47 7.46 24.85 -1.78
CA HIS A 47 8.44 24.82 -2.87
C HIS A 47 7.82 24.12 -4.08
N PRO A 48 7.91 24.71 -5.30
CA PRO A 48 7.24 24.16 -6.48
C PRO A 48 7.84 22.85 -6.99
N ASP A 49 9.10 22.57 -6.67
CA ASP A 49 9.90 21.46 -7.19
C ASP A 49 10.06 20.29 -6.22
N ILE A 50 9.19 20.16 -5.20
CA ILE A 50 9.29 19.06 -4.25
C ILE A 50 8.89 17.75 -4.91
N ILE A 51 9.80 16.77 -4.86
CA ILE A 51 9.56 15.38 -5.21
C ILE A 51 9.59 14.56 -3.93
N LEU A 52 8.54 13.78 -3.69
CA LEU A 52 8.45 12.85 -2.56
C LEU A 52 8.80 11.46 -3.02
N SER A 53 9.75 10.83 -2.35
CA SER A 53 10.11 9.43 -2.56
C SER A 53 9.90 8.65 -1.27
N VAL A 54 9.12 7.59 -1.33
CA VAL A 54 8.84 6.69 -0.21
C VAL A 54 9.57 5.38 -0.44
N TYR A 55 10.31 4.95 0.56
CA TYR A 55 11.08 3.71 0.55
C TYR A 55 10.59 2.75 1.64
N SER A 56 10.70 1.45 1.39
CA SER A 56 10.62 0.47 2.48
C SER A 56 11.84 0.66 3.40
N ILE A 57 11.68 0.45 4.70
CA ILE A 57 12.80 0.50 5.64
C ILE A 57 13.90 -0.52 5.31
N ASP A 58 13.53 -1.63 4.66
CA ASP A 58 14.47 -2.70 4.28
C ASP A 58 15.21 -2.42 2.97
N ASN A 59 14.77 -1.44 2.18
CA ASN A 59 15.37 -1.09 0.89
C ASN A 59 15.27 0.42 0.62
N GLU A 60 16.33 1.15 0.91
CA GLU A 60 16.41 2.60 0.68
C GLU A 60 16.97 2.97 -0.71
N THR A 61 17.19 2.00 -1.61
CA THR A 61 17.80 2.27 -2.93
C THR A 61 16.76 2.47 -4.02
N THR A 62 15.62 1.76 -3.94
CA THR A 62 14.55 1.84 -4.92
C THR A 62 13.27 2.34 -4.25
N PRO A 63 12.71 3.49 -4.64
CA PRO A 63 11.48 3.98 -4.07
C PRO A 63 10.32 3.06 -4.45
N ILE A 64 9.41 2.81 -3.51
CA ILE A 64 8.15 2.10 -3.77
C ILE A 64 7.07 3.04 -4.28
N TYR A 65 7.23 4.33 -4.03
CA TYR A 65 6.33 5.39 -4.49
C TYR A 65 7.12 6.69 -4.68
N GLU A 66 6.87 7.37 -5.79
CA GLU A 66 7.47 8.67 -6.08
C GLU A 66 6.43 9.59 -6.73
N VAL A 67 6.34 10.82 -6.26
CA VAL A 67 5.38 11.80 -6.77
C VAL A 67 5.93 13.22 -6.67
N SER A 68 5.65 14.05 -7.68
CA SER A 68 5.87 15.48 -7.62
C SER A 68 4.71 16.18 -6.89
N MET A 69 5.02 17.13 -6.03
CA MET A 69 4.01 17.92 -5.33
C MET A 69 3.28 18.93 -6.22
N ASP A 70 3.89 19.38 -7.32
CA ASP A 70 3.28 20.29 -8.31
C ASP A 70 2.57 21.50 -7.68
N ASN A 71 3.23 22.20 -6.77
CA ASN A 71 2.66 23.32 -5.98
C ASN A 71 1.57 22.94 -4.96
N ARG A 72 1.26 21.67 -4.75
CA ARG A 72 0.39 21.25 -3.65
C ARG A 72 1.11 21.45 -2.32
N VAL A 73 0.35 21.76 -1.28
CA VAL A 73 0.87 21.90 0.10
C VAL A 73 0.74 20.61 0.90
N ASP A 74 -0.15 19.73 0.46
CA ASP A 74 -0.37 18.43 1.09
C ASP A 74 -0.69 17.35 0.04
N ILE A 75 -0.45 16.10 0.42
CA ILE A 75 -0.79 14.92 -0.37
C ILE A 75 -1.11 13.74 0.55
N GLU A 76 -2.07 12.93 0.16
CA GLU A 76 -2.40 11.68 0.84
C GLU A 76 -2.03 10.48 -0.04
N ILE A 77 -1.29 9.54 0.52
CA ILE A 77 -0.79 8.35 -0.17
C ILE A 77 -1.28 7.10 0.56
N PRO A 78 -2.03 6.19 -0.10
CA PRO A 78 -2.36 4.89 0.45
C PRO A 78 -1.13 3.98 0.41
N LEU A 79 -0.83 3.30 1.51
CA LEU A 79 0.28 2.36 1.64
C LEU A 79 -0.15 1.12 2.41
N ASN A 80 0.50 0.00 2.15
CA ASN A 80 0.33 -1.20 2.98
C ASN A 80 0.86 -0.95 4.40
N VAL A 81 0.32 -1.68 5.38
CA VAL A 81 0.86 -1.68 6.74
C VAL A 81 2.35 -2.02 6.72
N GLY A 82 3.15 -1.22 7.39
CA GLY A 82 4.61 -1.41 7.43
C GLY A 82 5.38 -0.17 7.89
N ASN A 83 6.69 -0.28 7.83
CA ASN A 83 7.63 0.79 8.18
C ASN A 83 8.30 1.33 6.93
N TYR A 84 8.36 2.64 6.83
CA TYR A 84 8.79 3.36 5.64
C TYR A 84 9.74 4.52 5.98
N ILE A 85 10.43 4.99 4.95
CA ILE A 85 11.25 6.19 4.99
C ILE A 85 10.78 7.13 3.89
N LEU A 86 10.48 8.37 4.26
CA LEU A 86 10.16 9.45 3.34
C LEU A 86 11.42 10.29 3.11
N LYS A 87 11.75 10.53 1.85
CA LYS A 87 12.85 11.41 1.43
C LYS A 87 12.31 12.46 0.47
N PRO A 88 11.93 13.64 0.96
CA PRO A 88 11.63 14.76 0.07
C PRO A 88 12.91 15.30 -0.56
N TYR A 89 12.81 15.68 -1.82
CA TYR A 89 13.88 16.35 -2.56
C TYR A 89 13.38 17.64 -3.17
N SER A 90 14.18 18.68 -3.10
CA SER A 90 13.99 19.95 -3.80
C SER A 90 15.35 20.48 -4.22
N SER A 91 15.45 21.13 -5.37
CA SER A 91 16.68 21.80 -5.81
C SER A 91 16.97 23.08 -5.00
N SER A 92 15.94 23.64 -4.37
CA SER A 92 16.00 24.94 -3.67
C SER A 92 16.01 24.84 -2.15
N ALA A 93 15.75 23.66 -1.58
CA ALA A 93 15.68 23.46 -0.14
C ALA A 93 16.14 22.07 0.26
N PHE A 94 16.72 21.96 1.45
CA PHE A 94 17.10 20.69 2.05
C PHE A 94 16.00 20.20 2.98
N TYR A 95 15.64 18.92 2.86
CA TYR A 95 14.70 18.22 3.72
C TYR A 95 15.36 17.00 4.36
N GLY A 96 15.15 16.82 5.65
CA GLY A 96 15.58 15.60 6.34
C GLY A 96 14.75 14.38 5.92
N LYS A 97 15.37 13.21 5.88
CA LYS A 97 14.63 11.95 5.75
C LYS A 97 13.83 11.68 7.03
N THR A 98 12.63 11.12 6.87
CA THR A 98 11.70 10.89 7.99
C THR A 98 11.22 9.44 7.97
N GLY A 99 11.49 8.68 9.04
CA GLY A 99 10.93 7.35 9.25
C GLY A 99 9.49 7.45 9.75
N PHE A 100 8.59 6.58 9.27
CA PHE A 100 7.21 6.53 9.71
C PHE A 100 6.62 5.12 9.59
N GLN A 101 5.52 4.89 10.31
CA GLN A 101 4.79 3.63 10.30
C GLN A 101 3.40 3.84 9.74
N ILE A 102 2.93 2.90 8.93
CA ILE A 102 1.54 2.79 8.48
C ILE A 102 0.86 1.69 9.28
N MET A 103 -0.27 2.03 9.91
CA MET A 103 -1.14 1.12 10.63
C MET A 103 -2.45 0.92 9.88
N LYS A 104 -3.04 -0.26 10.05
CA LYS A 104 -4.30 -0.63 9.39
C LYS A 104 -5.41 0.39 9.70
N ASP A 105 -6.12 0.84 8.64
CA ASP A 105 -7.27 1.75 8.69
C ASP A 105 -6.99 3.10 9.38
N ASN A 106 -5.71 3.44 9.59
CA ASN A 106 -5.29 4.69 10.21
C ASN A 106 -4.57 5.61 9.22
N THR A 107 -4.55 6.90 9.54
CA THR A 107 -3.77 7.89 8.82
C THR A 107 -2.58 8.33 9.68
N THR A 108 -1.38 8.24 9.12
CA THR A 108 -0.17 8.81 9.68
C THR A 108 0.04 10.19 9.05
N TYR A 109 0.25 11.20 9.87
CA TYR A 109 0.50 12.57 9.42
C TYR A 109 1.98 12.90 9.53
N ILE A 110 2.56 13.44 8.47
CA ILE A 110 3.92 13.96 8.45
C ILE A 110 3.85 15.42 8.03
N GLU A 111 4.21 16.32 8.93
CA GLU A 111 4.26 17.75 8.68
C GLU A 111 5.71 18.22 8.65
N PHE A 112 6.14 18.80 7.54
CA PHE A 112 7.43 19.48 7.45
C PHE A 112 7.27 20.92 7.94
N ASP A 113 7.93 21.23 9.05
CA ASP A 113 7.89 22.54 9.70
C ASP A 113 8.63 23.63 8.91
N LYS A 114 8.70 24.82 9.46
CA LYS A 114 9.44 25.95 8.87
C LYS A 114 10.94 25.70 8.66
N ASN A 115 11.52 24.70 9.35
CA ASN A 115 12.91 24.29 9.23
C ASN A 115 13.09 23.10 8.28
N ASN A 116 12.02 22.66 7.59
CA ASN A 116 11.98 21.49 6.70
C ASN A 116 12.30 20.16 7.43
N ILE A 117 11.91 20.06 8.69
CA ILE A 117 12.03 18.87 9.53
C ILE A 117 10.65 18.21 9.61
N GLY A 118 10.59 16.92 9.29
CA GLY A 118 9.36 16.13 9.35
C GLY A 118 8.98 15.74 10.77
N ILE A 119 7.76 16.06 11.16
CA ILE A 119 7.16 15.71 12.45
C ILE A 119 6.06 14.68 12.19
N VAL A 120 6.19 13.50 12.80
CA VAL A 120 5.23 12.40 12.62
C VAL A 120 4.19 12.42 13.72
N ARG A 121 2.91 12.30 13.32
CA ARG A 121 1.77 12.17 14.23
C ARG A 121 0.85 11.05 13.74
N PHE A 122 0.20 10.37 14.68
CA PHE A 122 -0.78 9.34 14.38
C PHE A 122 -2.19 9.85 14.66
N SER A 123 -3.17 9.44 13.83
CA SER A 123 -4.57 9.64 14.16
C SER A 123 -4.94 8.75 15.36
N ASN A 124 -5.52 9.34 16.38
CA ASN A 124 -6.09 8.59 17.49
C ASN A 124 -7.48 8.08 17.11
#